data_2e465383d8d136d21ba914b68b696ae1
#
_entry.id   2e465383d8d136d21ba914b68b696ae1
#
_cell.length_a   1.000
_cell.length_b   1.000
_cell.length_c   1.000
_cell.angle_alpha   90.00
_cell.angle_beta   90.00
_cell.angle_gamma   90.00
#
_symmetry.space_group_name_H-M   'P 1'
#
loop_
_entity.id
_entity.type
_entity.pdbx_description
1 polymer ?
#
loop_
_entity_poly.entity_id
_entity_poly.type
_entity_poly.pdbx_seq_one_letter_code
_entity_poly.pdbx_strand_id
1 'polypeptide(L)'
;MKRKVFFKNISGEGLSPLEIYLKFLDENNSYFFESVEGGEKWAKYSIIGLPTKNKINLGNNPLDEIDAFMESHQTEKIDGLPDFSGGLVGFFSYDTIRLIENRLRVSKKPKLDYDEISLMISNEIIVYDNYEKSLFIIVNDYENNE
;
A
#
# COMPACT_ATOMS: atom_id res chain seq x y z
N MET A 1 10.99 -8.40 13.04
CA MET A 1 10.71 -9.31 11.92
C MET A 1 11.55 -8.91 10.73
N LYS A 2 12.14 -9.86 10.00
CA LYS A 2 12.78 -9.53 8.71
C LYS A 2 11.77 -9.80 7.60
N ARG A 3 11.50 -8.82 6.78
CA ARG A 3 10.71 -8.99 5.57
C ARG A 3 11.59 -9.58 4.48
N LYS A 4 11.19 -10.72 3.91
CA LYS A 4 11.79 -11.29 2.69
C LYS A 4 11.00 -10.85 1.48
N VAL A 5 11.70 -10.37 0.47
CA VAL A 5 11.07 -9.90 -0.78
C VAL A 5 11.46 -10.85 -1.90
N PHE A 6 10.46 -11.45 -2.52
CA PHE A 6 10.61 -12.23 -3.74
C PHE A 6 10.04 -11.43 -4.90
N PHE A 7 10.71 -11.44 -6.03
CA PHE A 7 10.18 -10.73 -7.18
C PHE A 7 10.57 -11.39 -8.49
N LYS A 8 9.77 -11.11 -9.52
CA LYS A 8 10.05 -11.48 -10.90
C LYS A 8 9.68 -10.31 -11.79
N ASN A 9 10.58 -9.98 -12.72
CA ASN A 9 10.29 -9.02 -13.78
C ASN A 9 9.98 -9.79 -15.08
N ILE A 10 8.87 -9.43 -15.73
CA ILE A 10 8.42 -10.03 -16.98
C ILE A 10 8.01 -8.95 -17.98
N SER A 11 7.91 -9.29 -19.26
CA SER A 11 7.34 -8.38 -20.25
C SER A 11 5.88 -8.07 -19.93
N GLY A 12 5.55 -6.79 -19.93
CA GLY A 12 4.18 -6.27 -19.83
C GLY A 12 3.64 -5.78 -21.18
N GLU A 13 4.36 -6.04 -22.29
CA GLU A 13 3.96 -5.58 -23.60
C GLU A 13 2.58 -6.12 -23.99
N GLY A 14 1.71 -5.24 -24.47
CA GLY A 14 0.32 -5.59 -24.79
C GLY A 14 -0.61 -5.75 -23.59
N LEU A 15 -0.14 -5.55 -22.35
CA LEU A 15 -0.96 -5.58 -21.15
C LEU A 15 -1.34 -4.15 -20.72
N SER A 16 -2.54 -4.00 -20.18
CA SER A 16 -3.01 -2.78 -19.52
C SER A 16 -3.02 -2.98 -18.00
N PRO A 17 -2.42 -2.08 -17.21
CA PRO A 17 -2.50 -2.15 -15.75
C PRO A 17 -3.93 -2.21 -15.22
N LEU A 18 -4.83 -1.43 -15.83
CA LEU A 18 -6.26 -1.44 -15.46
C LEU A 18 -6.90 -2.81 -15.74
N GLU A 19 -6.64 -3.41 -16.91
CA GLU A 19 -7.19 -4.73 -17.23
C GLU A 19 -6.67 -5.82 -16.29
N ILE A 20 -5.41 -5.71 -15.84
CA ILE A 20 -4.87 -6.60 -14.82
C ILE A 20 -5.64 -6.43 -13.51
N TYR A 21 -5.82 -5.17 -13.05
CA TYR A 21 -6.54 -4.88 -11.81
C TYR A 21 -7.99 -5.38 -11.85
N LEU A 22 -8.70 -5.18 -12.95
CA LEU A 22 -10.10 -5.59 -13.10
C LEU A 22 -10.32 -7.10 -12.90
N LYS A 23 -9.29 -7.94 -13.06
CA LYS A 23 -9.37 -9.37 -12.78
C LYS A 23 -9.52 -9.69 -11.28
N PHE A 24 -9.19 -8.73 -10.41
CA PHE A 24 -9.23 -8.85 -8.95
C PHE A 24 -10.29 -7.95 -8.32
N LEU A 25 -11.13 -7.28 -9.12
CA LEU A 25 -12.05 -6.25 -8.64
C LEU A 25 -13.12 -6.77 -7.67
N ASP A 26 -13.53 -8.03 -7.80
CA ASP A 26 -14.55 -8.64 -6.95
C ASP A 26 -14.01 -9.03 -5.56
N GLU A 27 -12.71 -8.92 -5.36
CA GLU A 27 -12.05 -9.25 -4.10
C GLU A 27 -11.93 -8.01 -3.20
N ASN A 28 -12.12 -8.22 -1.90
CA ASN A 28 -11.99 -7.15 -0.92
C ASN A 28 -10.53 -6.77 -0.67
N ASN A 29 -10.31 -5.51 -0.31
CA ASN A 29 -9.00 -4.96 0.08
C ASN A 29 -7.92 -5.13 -0.99
N SER A 30 -8.24 -4.72 -2.21
CA SER A 30 -7.29 -4.49 -3.29
C SER A 30 -7.21 -3.00 -3.61
N TYR A 31 -6.19 -2.58 -4.34
CA TYR A 31 -6.04 -1.18 -4.75
C TYR A 31 -5.35 -1.06 -6.11
N PHE A 32 -5.63 0.05 -6.78
CA PHE A 32 -4.97 0.45 -8.00
C PHE A 32 -4.57 1.92 -7.92
N PHE A 33 -3.28 2.18 -8.02
CA PHE A 33 -2.73 3.52 -8.08
C PHE A 33 -2.12 3.78 -9.45
N GLU A 34 -2.68 4.76 -10.12
CA GLU A 34 -2.17 5.25 -11.37
C GLU A 34 -1.94 6.75 -11.25
N SER A 35 -0.72 7.18 -11.44
CA SER A 35 -0.40 8.60 -11.42
C SER A 35 -0.41 9.16 -12.83
N VAL A 36 -1.07 10.30 -12.99
CA VAL A 36 -1.04 11.08 -14.22
C VAL A 36 -0.37 12.40 -13.88
N GLU A 37 0.85 12.60 -14.33
CA GLU A 37 1.46 13.92 -14.24
C GLU A 37 0.79 14.86 -15.27
N GLY A 38 0.42 16.08 -14.82
CA GLY A 38 -0.26 17.07 -15.65
C GLY A 38 0.53 17.40 -16.93
N GLY A 39 -0.05 17.10 -18.08
CA GLY A 39 0.57 17.20 -19.38
C GLY A 39 0.79 15.84 -20.02
N GLU A 40 1.68 15.71 -20.96
CA GLU A 40 1.88 14.52 -21.79
C GLU A 40 2.77 13.43 -21.14
N LYS A 41 3.20 13.59 -19.88
CA LYS A 41 4.07 12.64 -19.18
C LYS A 41 3.27 11.74 -18.26
N TRP A 42 3.13 10.51 -18.62
CA TRP A 42 2.65 9.45 -17.73
C TRP A 42 3.64 9.26 -16.57
N ALA A 43 3.12 9.03 -15.37
CA ALA A 43 3.97 8.58 -14.30
C ALA A 43 4.61 7.24 -14.65
N LYS A 44 5.82 7.03 -14.15
CA LYS A 44 6.60 5.85 -14.47
C LYS A 44 5.88 4.55 -14.11
N TYR A 45 5.20 4.50 -12.98
CA TYR A 45 4.64 3.27 -12.44
C TYR A 45 3.12 3.35 -12.23
N SER A 46 2.44 2.24 -12.58
CA SER A 46 1.10 1.92 -12.09
C SER A 46 1.24 0.78 -11.07
N ILE A 47 0.59 0.91 -9.90
CA ILE A 47 0.75 -0.01 -8.78
C ILE A 47 -0.58 -0.68 -8.48
N ILE A 48 -0.57 -2.02 -8.46
CA ILE A 48 -1.72 -2.86 -8.17
C ILE A 48 -1.41 -3.66 -6.91
N GLY A 49 -2.19 -3.46 -5.84
CA GLY A 49 -2.15 -4.34 -4.69
C GLY A 49 -3.17 -5.47 -4.86
N LEU A 50 -2.69 -6.70 -4.76
CA LEU A 50 -3.56 -7.86 -4.84
C LEU A 50 -4.43 -7.98 -3.58
N PRO A 51 -5.57 -8.68 -3.66
CA PRO A 51 -6.49 -8.82 -2.54
C PRO A 51 -5.81 -9.39 -1.29
N THR A 52 -5.99 -8.73 -0.17
CA THR A 52 -5.45 -9.18 1.12
C THR A 52 -6.50 -9.12 2.22
N LYS A 53 -6.43 -10.05 3.16
CA LYS A 53 -7.21 -10.01 4.41
C LYS A 53 -6.41 -9.39 5.56
N ASN A 54 -5.12 -9.13 5.34
CA ASN A 54 -4.21 -8.64 6.36
C ASN A 54 -4.38 -7.14 6.53
N LYS A 55 -4.91 -6.74 7.69
CA LYS A 55 -5.00 -5.34 8.12
C LYS A 55 -4.19 -5.16 9.39
N ILE A 56 -3.63 -3.97 9.57
CA ILE A 56 -3.05 -3.61 10.85
C ILE A 56 -4.18 -3.34 11.85
N ASN A 57 -4.13 -3.99 13.00
CA ASN A 57 -5.05 -3.70 14.09
C ASN A 57 -4.46 -2.59 14.95
N LEU A 58 -5.11 -1.45 14.97
CA LEU A 58 -4.67 -0.28 15.69
C LEU A 58 -5.44 -0.14 17.00
N GLY A 59 -4.70 0.10 18.08
CA GLY A 59 -5.23 0.28 19.41
C GLY A 59 -5.38 1.75 19.83
N ASN A 60 -4.90 2.08 21.04
CA ASN A 60 -5.09 3.42 21.63
C ASN A 60 -4.08 4.46 21.11
N ASN A 61 -2.92 4.02 20.60
CA ASN A 61 -1.86 4.88 20.10
C ASN A 61 -1.55 4.54 18.61
N PRO A 62 -2.50 4.76 17.70
CA PRO A 62 -2.40 4.22 16.35
C PRO A 62 -1.20 4.74 15.56
N LEU A 63 -0.75 5.97 15.77
CA LEU A 63 0.41 6.53 15.07
C LEU A 63 1.70 5.86 15.53
N ASP A 64 1.90 5.69 16.84
CA ASP A 64 3.08 5.00 17.38
C ASP A 64 3.10 3.52 16.96
N GLU A 65 1.93 2.89 16.88
CA GLU A 65 1.78 1.51 16.45
C GLU A 65 2.12 1.33 14.95
N ILE A 66 1.75 2.30 14.11
CA ILE A 66 2.14 2.35 12.70
C ILE A 66 3.65 2.51 12.56
N ASP A 67 4.25 3.44 13.31
CA ASP A 67 5.70 3.67 13.29
C ASP A 67 6.45 2.41 13.73
N ALA A 68 6.02 1.76 14.81
CA ALA A 68 6.60 0.50 15.28
C ALA A 68 6.47 -0.63 14.24
N PHE A 69 5.31 -0.71 13.56
CA PHE A 69 5.13 -1.66 12.47
C PHE A 69 6.11 -1.38 11.33
N MET A 70 6.21 -0.14 10.87
CA MET A 70 7.11 0.25 9.78
C MET A 70 8.57 -0.02 10.13
N GLU A 71 9.01 0.30 11.34
CA GLU A 71 10.37 0.03 11.82
C GLU A 71 10.68 -1.47 11.85
N SER A 72 9.75 -2.29 12.35
CA SER A 72 9.93 -3.74 12.47
C SER A 72 9.93 -4.47 11.12
N HIS A 73 9.38 -3.84 10.06
CA HIS A 73 9.23 -4.44 8.74
C HIS A 73 10.09 -3.77 7.67
N GLN A 74 11.09 -3.02 8.07
CA GLN A 74 12.08 -2.45 7.15
C GLN A 74 12.83 -3.56 6.40
N THR A 75 13.14 -3.29 5.14
CA THR A 75 14.02 -4.12 4.33
C THR A 75 15.07 -3.23 3.67
N GLU A 76 16.22 -3.80 3.35
CA GLU A 76 17.21 -3.10 2.56
C GLU A 76 16.64 -2.83 1.15
N LYS A 77 17.09 -1.72 0.56
CA LYS A 77 16.75 -1.41 -0.83
C LYS A 77 17.31 -2.50 -1.73
N ILE A 78 16.46 -3.08 -2.56
CA ILE A 78 16.86 -4.11 -3.52
C ILE A 78 17.04 -3.45 -4.87
N ASP A 79 18.24 -3.56 -5.43
CA ASP A 79 18.54 -2.99 -6.74
C ASP A 79 17.63 -3.60 -7.82
N GLY A 80 17.12 -2.72 -8.67
CA GLY A 80 16.23 -3.12 -9.77
C GLY A 80 14.75 -3.22 -9.40
N LEU A 81 14.37 -3.07 -8.11
CA LEU A 81 12.98 -2.97 -7.71
C LEU A 81 12.48 -1.51 -7.73
N PRO A 82 11.19 -1.29 -8.02
CA PRO A 82 10.53 -0.01 -7.77
C PRO A 82 10.65 0.40 -6.30
N ASP A 83 10.65 1.72 -6.03
CA ASP A 83 10.76 2.25 -4.65
C ASP A 83 9.62 1.76 -3.76
N PHE A 84 8.40 1.61 -4.29
CA PHE A 84 7.31 0.95 -3.57
C PHE A 84 7.28 -0.55 -3.91
N SER A 85 7.68 -1.35 -2.96
CA SER A 85 7.69 -2.82 -3.07
C SER A 85 6.90 -3.54 -1.97
N GLY A 86 6.08 -2.82 -1.20
CA GLY A 86 5.24 -3.32 -0.12
C GLY A 86 5.17 -2.36 1.04
N GLY A 87 4.34 -2.66 2.02
CA GLY A 87 4.12 -1.83 3.19
C GLY A 87 2.64 -1.67 3.53
N LEU A 88 2.29 -0.55 4.13
CA LEU A 88 0.93 -0.22 4.50
C LEU A 88 0.26 0.63 3.42
N VAL A 89 -0.95 0.27 3.04
CA VAL A 89 -1.77 1.01 2.07
C VAL A 89 -3.18 1.18 2.62
N GLY A 90 -3.73 2.37 2.49
CA GLY A 90 -5.08 2.67 2.96
C GLY A 90 -5.30 4.17 3.12
N PHE A 91 -6.04 4.56 4.14
CA PHE A 91 -6.37 5.96 4.33
C PHE A 91 -6.29 6.39 5.80
N PHE A 92 -6.04 7.67 5.97
CA PHE A 92 -6.22 8.44 7.20
C PHE A 92 -7.40 9.38 6.97
N SER A 93 -8.42 9.30 7.81
CA SER A 93 -9.54 10.23 7.73
C SER A 93 -9.10 11.65 8.10
N TYR A 94 -9.91 12.63 7.74
CA TYR A 94 -9.66 14.02 8.15
C TYR A 94 -9.56 14.18 9.67
N ASP A 95 -10.34 13.42 10.43
CA ASP A 95 -10.38 13.50 11.88
C ASP A 95 -9.15 12.90 12.58
N THR A 96 -8.28 12.17 11.85
CA THR A 96 -6.97 11.70 12.36
C THR A 96 -6.12 12.86 12.89
N ILE A 97 -6.31 14.10 12.39
CA ILE A 97 -5.64 15.29 12.92
C ILE A 97 -5.86 15.47 14.43
N ARG A 98 -6.93 14.94 14.99
CA ARG A 98 -7.26 15.01 16.42
C ARG A 98 -6.32 14.18 17.30
N LEU A 99 -5.64 13.21 16.71
CA LEU A 99 -4.61 12.41 17.39
C LEU A 99 -3.31 13.22 17.57
N ILE A 100 -3.09 14.19 16.69
CA ILE A 100 -1.87 15.02 16.65
C ILE A 100 -2.10 16.35 17.34
N GLU A 101 -3.20 17.04 17.01
CA GLU A 101 -3.48 18.40 17.50
C GLU A 101 -4.41 18.36 18.73
N ASN A 102 -3.83 18.60 19.90
CA ASN A 102 -4.54 18.56 21.20
C ASN A 102 -5.76 19.47 21.27
N ARG A 103 -5.74 20.63 20.58
CA ARG A 103 -6.85 21.59 20.55
C ARG A 103 -8.08 21.03 19.86
N LEU A 104 -7.91 20.03 19.02
CA LEU A 104 -8.97 19.41 18.21
C LEU A 104 -9.49 18.09 18.81
N ARG A 105 -8.98 17.65 19.95
CA ARG A 105 -9.33 16.35 20.57
C ARG A 105 -10.82 16.15 20.81
N VAL A 106 -11.56 17.21 21.11
CA VAL A 106 -13.00 17.13 21.37
C VAL A 106 -13.78 17.41 20.09
N SER A 107 -14.39 16.37 19.53
CA SER A 107 -15.30 16.53 18.41
C SER A 107 -16.65 17.08 18.89
N LYS A 108 -17.14 18.15 18.25
CA LYS A 108 -18.49 18.66 18.44
C LYS A 108 -19.52 17.97 17.56
N LYS A 109 -19.10 17.08 16.66
CA LYS A 109 -19.96 16.36 15.73
C LYS A 109 -20.09 14.90 16.15
N PRO A 110 -21.22 14.24 15.87
CA PRO A 110 -21.34 12.81 16.09
C PRO A 110 -20.25 12.07 15.30
N LYS A 111 -19.66 11.07 15.92
CA LYS A 111 -18.68 10.18 15.25
C LYS A 111 -19.42 9.44 14.13
N LEU A 112 -18.86 9.48 12.94
CA LEU A 112 -19.34 8.65 11.83
C LEU A 112 -18.93 7.19 12.09
N ASP A 113 -19.70 6.26 11.59
CA ASP A 113 -19.45 4.82 11.77
C ASP A 113 -18.44 4.32 10.72
N TYR A 114 -17.20 4.79 10.83
CA TYR A 114 -16.08 4.30 10.06
C TYR A 114 -14.76 4.45 10.85
N ASP A 115 -13.76 3.69 10.47
CA ASP A 115 -12.43 3.76 11.06
C ASP A 115 -11.75 5.08 10.70
N GLU A 116 -11.15 5.75 11.69
CA GLU A 116 -10.36 6.97 11.45
C GLU A 116 -9.09 6.68 10.66
N ILE A 117 -8.53 5.49 10.84
CA ILE A 117 -7.38 4.99 10.10
C ILE A 117 -7.69 3.55 9.67
N SER A 118 -7.59 3.29 8.39
CA SER A 118 -7.76 1.94 7.85
C SER A 118 -6.62 1.61 6.91
N LEU A 119 -5.74 0.70 7.34
CA LEU A 119 -4.54 0.32 6.61
C LEU A 119 -4.50 -1.20 6.41
N MET A 120 -4.22 -1.60 5.18
CA MET A 120 -3.95 -2.99 4.83
C MET A 120 -2.45 -3.22 4.68
N ILE A 121 -2.00 -4.42 4.98
CA ILE A 121 -0.63 -4.87 4.75
C ILE A 121 -0.54 -5.38 3.31
N SER A 122 0.19 -4.66 2.47
CA SER A 122 0.34 -4.98 1.06
C SER A 122 1.49 -5.96 0.85
N ASN A 123 1.16 -7.26 0.82
CA ASN A 123 2.14 -8.33 0.68
C ASN A 123 2.40 -8.70 -0.77
N GLU A 124 1.38 -8.70 -1.60
CA GLU A 124 1.44 -9.11 -2.99
C GLU A 124 1.10 -7.93 -3.89
N ILE A 125 2.03 -7.58 -4.78
CA ILE A 125 1.95 -6.35 -5.54
C ILE A 125 2.37 -6.62 -6.97
N ILE A 126 1.68 -5.98 -7.89
CA ILE A 126 2.11 -5.88 -9.29
C ILE A 126 2.46 -4.41 -9.55
N VAL A 127 3.67 -4.16 -10.01
CA VAL A 127 4.10 -2.83 -10.45
C VAL A 127 4.37 -2.87 -11.94
N TYR A 128 3.63 -2.07 -12.68
CA TYR A 128 3.81 -1.94 -14.13
C TYR A 128 4.65 -0.70 -14.43
N ASP A 129 5.77 -0.88 -15.13
CA ASP A 129 6.58 0.21 -15.64
C ASP A 129 6.00 0.68 -16.98
N ASN A 130 5.45 1.88 -16.99
CA ASN A 130 4.78 2.46 -18.15
C ASN A 130 5.75 2.83 -19.29
N TYR A 131 7.04 3.01 -18.99
CA TYR A 131 8.06 3.34 -19.98
C TYR A 131 8.68 2.08 -20.58
N GLU A 132 9.15 1.18 -19.70
CA GLU A 132 9.84 -0.05 -20.12
C GLU A 132 8.86 -1.15 -20.57
N LYS A 133 7.55 -0.94 -20.38
CA LYS A 133 6.52 -1.95 -20.65
C LYS A 133 6.85 -3.29 -19.99
N SER A 134 7.31 -3.22 -18.77
CA SER A 134 7.66 -4.37 -17.94
C SER A 134 6.79 -4.44 -16.69
N LEU A 135 6.72 -5.61 -16.10
CA LEU A 135 5.82 -5.92 -15.01
C LEU A 135 6.59 -6.63 -13.91
N PHE A 136 6.66 -5.99 -12.72
CA PHE A 136 7.22 -6.59 -11.52
C PHE A 136 6.11 -7.26 -10.73
N ILE A 137 6.25 -8.56 -10.49
CA ILE A 137 5.42 -9.32 -9.56
C ILE A 137 6.24 -9.44 -8.27
N ILE A 138 5.72 -8.91 -7.17
CA ILE A 138 6.44 -8.78 -5.91
C ILE A 138 5.63 -9.47 -4.82
N VAL A 139 6.27 -10.35 -4.07
CA VAL A 139 5.69 -11.04 -2.92
C VAL A 139 6.57 -10.78 -1.70
N ASN A 140 5.95 -10.28 -0.65
CA ASN A 140 6.58 -10.00 0.63
C ASN A 140 6.19 -11.07 1.63
N ASP A 141 7.16 -11.80 2.11
CA ASP A 141 6.99 -12.76 3.20
C ASP A 141 7.52 -12.12 4.50
N TYR A 142 6.64 -12.04 5.49
CA TYR A 142 6.97 -11.57 6.82
C TYR A 142 7.19 -12.79 7.68
N GLU A 143 8.45 -13.14 7.99
CA GLU A 143 8.77 -14.23 8.90
C GLU A 143 8.10 -13.97 10.24
N ASN A 144 7.07 -14.75 10.56
CA ASN A 144 6.61 -14.90 11.91
C ASN A 144 7.64 -15.78 12.62
N ASN A 145 8.51 -15.16 13.44
CA ASN A 145 9.26 -15.93 14.43
C ASN A 145 8.24 -16.32 15.52
N GLU A 146 7.61 -17.49 15.34
CA GLU A 146 7.04 -18.23 16.45
C GLU A 146 8.15 -18.85 17.29
#